data_fbcac79f4e4dbb5923f63ae945176a90
#
_entry.id   fbcac79f4e4dbb5923f63ae945176a90
#
_cell.length_a   1.000
_cell.length_b   1.000
_cell.length_c   1.000
_cell.angle_alpha   90.00
_cell.angle_beta   90.00
_cell.angle_gamma   90.00
#
_symmetry.space_group_name_H-M   'P 1'
#
loop_
_entity.id
_entity.type
_entity.pdbx_description
1 polymer ?
#
loop_
_entity_poly.entity_id
_entity_poly.type
_entity_poly.pdbx_seq_one_letter_code
_entity_poly.pdbx_strand_id
1 'polypeptide(L)'
;MKALFDTCILIDYLRGLAPARTELDRFPEAAISIVTWMEVMVGAPEGTEVVTRDWLDRFVVVPLDPAVAERAVVIRRARRMKLPDAIVLASAEIGARLLVTRDERAFAGDDPGVRVPYRV
;
A
#
# COMPACT_ATOMS: atom_id res chain seq x y z
N MET A 1 -6.00 13.81 -6.94
CA MET A 1 -5.35 13.38 -5.68
C MET A 1 -4.53 12.12 -5.93
N LYS A 2 -3.35 12.05 -5.36
CA LYS A 2 -2.47 10.90 -5.52
C LYS A 2 -2.72 9.86 -4.43
N ALA A 3 -2.61 8.60 -4.77
CA ALA A 3 -2.85 7.49 -3.85
C ALA A 3 -1.61 6.60 -3.70
N LEU A 4 -1.50 5.97 -2.55
CA LEU A 4 -0.59 4.86 -2.30
C LEU A 4 -1.45 3.69 -1.83
N PHE A 5 -1.36 2.57 -2.53
CA PHE A 5 -2.16 1.38 -2.22
C PHE A 5 -1.45 0.48 -1.21
N ASP A 6 -2.20 0.05 -0.21
CA ASP A 6 -1.75 -0.99 0.72
C ASP A 6 -1.77 -2.36 0.04
N THR A 7 -0.99 -3.28 0.56
CA THR A 7 -0.83 -4.63 0.02
C THR A 7 -2.16 -5.35 -0.16
N CYS A 8 -3.09 -5.21 0.80
CA CYS A 8 -4.38 -5.92 0.73
C CYS A 8 -5.20 -5.55 -0.51
N ILE A 9 -5.11 -4.30 -0.97
CA ILE A 9 -5.82 -3.87 -2.19
C ILE A 9 -5.23 -4.56 -3.42
N LEU A 10 -3.90 -4.64 -3.51
CA LEU A 10 -3.22 -5.30 -4.61
C LEU A 10 -3.53 -6.80 -4.65
N ILE A 11 -3.52 -7.44 -3.50
CA ILE A 11 -3.85 -8.87 -3.38
C ILE A 11 -5.30 -9.12 -3.81
N ASP A 12 -6.23 -8.26 -3.38
CA ASP A 12 -7.64 -8.35 -3.79
C ASP A 12 -7.79 -8.22 -5.31
N TYR A 13 -7.05 -7.28 -5.91
CA TYR A 13 -7.04 -7.12 -7.36
C TYR A 13 -6.57 -8.40 -8.06
N LEU A 14 -5.46 -8.97 -7.59
CA LEU A 14 -4.90 -10.20 -8.17
C LEU A 14 -5.82 -11.41 -8.00
N ARG A 15 -6.67 -11.39 -6.98
CA ARG A 15 -7.70 -12.41 -6.76
C ARG A 15 -8.98 -12.17 -7.56
N GLY A 16 -9.01 -11.10 -8.35
CA GLY A 16 -10.15 -10.80 -9.22
C GLY A 16 -11.30 -10.05 -8.55
N LEU A 17 -11.06 -9.42 -7.39
CA LEU A 17 -12.10 -8.68 -6.68
C LEU A 17 -12.43 -7.38 -7.42
N ALA A 18 -13.66 -7.26 -7.91
CA ALA A 18 -14.10 -6.11 -8.71
C ALA A 18 -13.93 -4.75 -8.03
N PRO A 19 -14.26 -4.59 -6.72
CA PRO A 19 -14.04 -3.31 -6.04
C PRO A 19 -12.58 -2.86 -6.02
N ALA A 20 -11.63 -3.80 -5.94
CA ALA A 20 -10.21 -3.47 -6.00
C ALA A 20 -9.82 -2.93 -7.38
N ARG A 21 -10.34 -3.55 -8.45
CA ARG A 21 -10.11 -3.06 -9.82
C ARG A 21 -10.65 -1.64 -9.98
N THR A 22 -11.85 -1.38 -9.50
CA THR A 22 -12.46 -0.05 -9.56
C THR A 22 -11.58 0.99 -8.86
N GLU A 23 -11.02 0.66 -7.69
CA GLU A 23 -10.13 1.57 -6.98
C GLU A 23 -8.83 1.84 -7.74
N LEU A 24 -8.20 0.79 -8.27
CA LEU A 24 -6.97 0.99 -9.05
C LEU A 24 -7.22 1.89 -10.28
N ASP A 25 -8.35 1.68 -10.95
CA ASP A 25 -8.71 2.50 -12.12
C ASP A 25 -8.95 3.96 -11.75
N ARG A 26 -9.41 4.22 -10.52
CA ARG A 26 -9.66 5.57 -10.02
C ARG A 26 -8.36 6.39 -9.86
N PHE A 27 -7.23 5.72 -9.61
CA PHE A 27 -5.95 6.36 -9.34
C PHE A 27 -4.87 5.83 -10.30
N PRO A 28 -4.85 6.30 -11.56
CA PRO A 28 -3.94 5.74 -12.58
C PRO A 28 -2.45 5.94 -12.29
N GLU A 29 -2.09 6.93 -11.47
CA GLU A 29 -0.69 7.21 -11.12
C GLU A 29 -0.39 6.82 -9.67
N ALA A 30 -0.87 5.66 -9.27
CA ALA A 30 -0.73 5.19 -7.90
C ALA A 30 0.70 4.77 -7.57
N ALA A 31 1.02 4.88 -6.28
CA ALA A 31 2.27 4.39 -5.71
C ALA A 31 2.02 3.20 -4.80
N ILE A 32 3.07 2.49 -4.51
CA ILE A 32 3.13 1.45 -3.47
C ILE A 32 4.42 1.60 -2.68
N SER A 33 4.42 1.16 -1.44
CA SER A 33 5.64 1.04 -0.64
C SER A 33 6.50 -0.10 -1.18
N ILE A 34 7.82 -0.01 -1.00
CA ILE A 34 8.71 -1.15 -1.26
C ILE A 34 8.30 -2.38 -0.44
N VAL A 35 7.74 -2.19 0.75
CA VAL A 35 7.21 -3.29 1.57
C VAL A 35 6.06 -4.00 0.83
N THR A 36 5.14 -3.24 0.25
CA THR A 36 4.05 -3.81 -0.54
C THR A 36 4.58 -4.58 -1.74
N TRP A 37 5.56 -4.02 -2.45
CA TRP A 37 6.21 -4.70 -3.56
C TRP A 37 6.75 -6.07 -3.13
N MET A 38 7.47 -6.10 -2.01
CA MET A 38 8.03 -7.35 -1.49
C MET A 38 6.94 -8.36 -1.10
N GLU A 39 5.91 -7.90 -0.40
CA GLU A 39 4.82 -8.78 0.06
C GLU A 39 4.08 -9.40 -1.13
N VAL A 40 3.80 -8.62 -2.16
CA VAL A 40 3.15 -9.14 -3.37
C VAL A 40 4.04 -10.15 -4.08
N MET A 41 5.34 -9.86 -4.20
CA MET A 41 6.29 -10.78 -4.83
C MET A 41 6.43 -12.09 -4.06
N VAL A 42 6.49 -12.01 -2.72
CA VAL A 42 6.55 -13.20 -1.86
C VAL A 42 5.31 -14.09 -2.06
N GLY A 43 4.14 -13.47 -2.22
CA GLY A 43 2.88 -14.18 -2.39
C GLY A 43 2.59 -14.64 -3.82
N ALA A 44 3.43 -14.28 -4.79
CA ALA A 44 3.22 -14.65 -6.18
C ALA A 44 3.35 -16.17 -6.36
N PRO A 45 2.37 -16.82 -7.00
CA PRO A 45 2.47 -18.26 -7.29
C PRO A 45 3.72 -18.58 -8.12
N GLU A 46 4.24 -19.79 -7.92
CA GLU A 46 5.40 -20.25 -8.67
C GLU A 46 5.16 -20.13 -10.17
N GLY A 47 6.15 -19.60 -10.88
CA GLY A 47 6.08 -19.40 -12.33
C GLY A 47 5.44 -18.09 -12.75
N THR A 48 4.94 -17.29 -11.81
CA THR A 48 4.30 -15.98 -12.12
C THR A 48 5.14 -14.77 -11.76
N GLU A 49 6.40 -14.97 -11.35
CA GLU A 49 7.25 -13.89 -10.86
C GLU A 49 7.46 -12.78 -11.91
N VAL A 50 7.69 -13.17 -13.16
CA VAL A 50 7.93 -12.19 -14.24
C VAL A 50 6.68 -11.36 -14.52
N VAL A 51 5.54 -12.01 -14.65
CA VAL A 51 4.25 -11.34 -14.90
C VAL A 51 3.88 -10.42 -13.73
N THR A 52 4.08 -10.90 -12.49
CA THR A 52 3.78 -10.12 -11.28
C THR A 52 4.69 -8.89 -11.20
N ARG A 53 5.97 -9.06 -11.45
CA ARG A 53 6.95 -7.96 -11.47
C ARG A 53 6.60 -6.92 -12.51
N ASP A 54 6.26 -7.35 -13.72
CA ASP A 54 5.86 -6.45 -14.80
C ASP A 54 4.62 -5.64 -14.42
N TRP A 55 3.65 -6.29 -13.76
CA TRP A 55 2.46 -5.59 -13.29
C TRP A 55 2.79 -4.56 -12.22
N LEU A 56 3.68 -4.91 -11.28
CA LEU A 56 4.11 -4.00 -10.21
C LEU A 56 4.89 -2.80 -10.75
N ASP A 57 5.57 -2.94 -11.90
CA ASP A 57 6.30 -1.84 -12.54
C ASP A 57 5.37 -0.71 -12.99
N ARG A 58 4.07 -0.92 -13.00
CA ARG A 58 3.07 0.11 -13.32
C ARG A 58 2.90 1.11 -12.19
N PHE A 59 3.34 0.78 -10.99
CA PHE A 59 3.24 1.65 -9.82
C PHE A 59 4.54 2.40 -9.58
N VAL A 60 4.41 3.58 -8.98
CA VAL A 60 5.58 4.26 -8.42
C VAL A 60 5.95 3.54 -7.13
N VAL A 61 7.13 2.96 -7.06
CA VAL A 61 7.58 2.26 -5.85
C VAL A 61 8.33 3.24 -4.96
N VAL A 62 7.78 3.49 -3.78
CA VAL A 62 8.39 4.39 -2.79
C VAL A 62 9.42 3.60 -2.00
N PRO A 63 10.72 3.97 -2.07
CA PRO A 63 11.76 3.25 -1.36
C PRO A 63 11.72 3.55 0.14
N LEU A 64 12.32 2.66 0.91
CA LEU A 64 12.55 2.88 2.34
C LEU A 64 13.82 3.71 2.50
N ASP A 65 13.71 5.01 2.23
CA ASP A 65 14.80 5.94 2.40
C ASP A 65 14.84 6.48 3.85
N PRO A 66 15.85 7.28 4.22
CA PRO A 66 15.96 7.80 5.60
C PRO A 66 14.73 8.59 6.05
N ALA A 67 14.11 9.39 5.18
CA ALA A 67 12.94 10.18 5.55
C ALA A 67 11.75 9.29 5.90
N VAL A 68 11.50 8.26 5.07
CA VAL A 68 10.45 7.27 5.32
C VAL A 68 10.73 6.48 6.59
N ALA A 69 11.99 6.07 6.78
CA ALA A 69 12.40 5.29 7.95
C ALA A 69 12.18 6.08 9.25
N GLU A 70 12.61 7.34 9.30
CA GLU A 70 12.44 8.18 10.48
C GLU A 70 10.95 8.40 10.78
N ARG A 71 10.13 8.67 9.76
CA ARG A 71 8.70 8.85 9.94
C ARG A 71 8.03 7.57 10.43
N ALA A 72 8.44 6.41 9.91
CA ALA A 72 7.92 5.12 10.34
C ALA A 72 8.20 4.86 11.82
N VAL A 73 9.38 5.22 12.30
CA VAL A 73 9.74 5.09 13.72
C VAL A 73 8.82 5.94 14.59
N VAL A 74 8.57 7.18 14.20
CA VAL A 74 7.65 8.09 14.92
C VAL A 74 6.25 7.49 14.97
N ILE A 75 5.73 7.03 13.85
CA ILE A 75 4.40 6.43 13.76
C ILE A 75 4.31 5.18 14.64
N ARG A 76 5.30 4.29 14.52
CA ARG A 76 5.34 3.04 15.29
C ARG A 76 5.28 3.28 16.80
N ARG A 77 6.03 4.27 17.28
CA ARG A 77 6.05 4.64 18.70
C ARG A 77 4.73 5.23 19.17
N ALA A 78 4.12 6.09 18.35
CA ALA A 78 2.90 6.79 18.72
C ALA A 78 1.64 5.93 18.64
N ARG A 79 1.58 5.00 17.68
CA ARG A 79 0.33 4.27 17.37
C ARG A 79 0.38 2.78 17.64
N ARG A 80 1.48 2.25 18.15
CA ARG A 80 1.66 0.81 18.43
C ARG A 80 1.36 -0.09 17.23
N MET A 81 1.53 0.44 16.05
CA MET A 81 1.30 -0.26 14.81
C MET A 81 2.52 -1.15 14.51
N LYS A 82 2.32 -2.25 13.76
CA LYS A 82 3.45 -3.08 13.31
C LYS A 82 4.35 -2.27 12.40
N LEU A 83 5.67 -2.56 12.45
CA LEU A 83 6.63 -1.78 11.68
C LEU A 83 6.37 -1.78 10.17
N PRO A 84 6.03 -2.90 9.51
CA PRO A 84 5.68 -2.87 8.09
C PRO A 84 4.51 -1.92 7.79
N ASP A 85 3.47 -1.91 8.62
CA ASP A 85 2.33 -1.01 8.45
C ASP A 85 2.75 0.45 8.66
N ALA A 86 3.62 0.70 9.63
CA ALA A 86 4.15 2.05 9.86
C ALA A 86 4.97 2.55 8.66
N ILE A 87 5.71 1.67 8.00
CA ILE A 87 6.48 2.01 6.79
C ILE A 87 5.52 2.36 5.65
N VAL A 88 4.45 1.59 5.48
CA VAL A 88 3.45 1.87 4.44
C VAL A 88 2.80 3.23 4.67
N LEU A 89 2.37 3.50 5.90
CA LEU A 89 1.77 4.80 6.24
C LEU A 89 2.76 5.95 6.06
N ALA A 90 4.00 5.78 6.51
CA ALA A 90 5.06 6.77 6.34
C ALA A 90 5.31 7.06 4.86
N SER A 91 5.30 6.01 4.02
CA SER A 91 5.49 6.16 2.58
C SER A 91 4.40 7.03 1.96
N ALA A 92 3.15 6.88 2.43
CA ALA A 92 2.04 7.71 1.97
C ALA A 92 2.20 9.15 2.44
N GLU A 93 2.50 9.36 3.73
CA GLU A 93 2.62 10.70 4.31
C GLU A 93 3.76 11.53 3.69
N ILE A 94 4.93 10.94 3.54
CA ILE A 94 6.09 11.62 2.96
C ILE A 94 5.82 12.09 1.52
N GLY A 95 5.09 11.29 0.76
CA GLY A 95 4.73 11.63 -0.61
C GLY A 95 3.44 12.44 -0.74
N ALA A 96 2.83 12.83 0.37
CA ALA A 96 1.53 13.52 0.40
C ALA A 96 0.47 12.75 -0.40
N ARG A 97 0.42 11.45 -0.22
CA ARG A 97 -0.51 10.55 -0.90
C ARG A 97 -1.56 10.02 0.06
N LEU A 98 -2.76 9.80 -0.45
CA LEU A 98 -3.82 9.14 0.29
C LEU A 98 -3.48 7.64 0.42
N LEU A 99 -3.46 7.10 1.63
CA LEU A 99 -3.32 5.67 1.82
C LEU A 99 -4.66 4.98 1.55
N VAL A 100 -4.68 4.11 0.56
CA VAL A 100 -5.88 3.32 0.23
C VAL A 100 -5.70 1.91 0.77
N THR A 101 -6.53 1.54 1.73
CA THR A 101 -6.45 0.25 2.43
C THR A 101 -7.86 -0.21 2.81
N ARG A 102 -8.04 -1.51 3.02
CA ARG A 102 -9.25 -2.03 3.67
C ARG A 102 -8.98 -2.59 5.06
N ASP A 103 -7.75 -2.44 5.55
CA ASP A 103 -7.36 -2.93 6.87
C ASP A 103 -7.61 -1.87 7.94
N GLU A 104 -8.83 -1.82 8.44
CA GLU A 104 -9.24 -0.86 9.47
C GLU A 104 -8.65 -1.17 10.84
N ARG A 105 -8.09 -2.37 11.04
CA ARG A 105 -7.43 -2.73 12.30
C ARG A 105 -6.03 -2.12 12.38
N ALA A 106 -5.31 -2.11 11.27
CA ALA A 106 -3.97 -1.53 11.23
C ALA A 106 -4.00 -0.01 11.10
N PHE A 107 -4.97 0.54 10.37
CA PHE A 107 -5.03 1.97 10.06
C PHE A 107 -6.37 2.55 10.49
N ALA A 108 -6.33 3.70 11.17
CA ALA A 108 -7.55 4.37 11.63
C ALA A 108 -8.38 4.88 10.44
N GLY A 109 -9.62 4.38 10.33
CA GLY A 109 -10.50 4.75 9.22
C GLY A 109 -11.01 6.19 9.27
N ASP A 110 -10.86 6.87 10.41
CA ASP A 110 -11.20 8.28 10.59
C ASP A 110 -10.04 9.23 10.30
N ASP A 111 -8.85 8.71 10.01
CA ASP A 111 -7.70 9.51 9.59
C ASP A 111 -7.98 10.08 8.20
N PRO A 112 -7.93 11.42 8.01
CA PRO A 112 -8.19 12.01 6.69
C PRO A 112 -7.17 11.60 5.61
N GLY A 113 -6.01 11.08 6.02
CA GLY A 113 -5.00 10.53 5.10
C GLY A 113 -5.23 9.08 4.71
N VAL A 114 -6.29 8.44 5.22
CA VAL A 114 -6.61 7.03 4.98
C VAL A 114 -7.99 6.92 4.34
N ARG A 115 -8.04 6.15 3.25
CA ARG A 115 -9.29 5.84 2.56
C ARG A 115 -9.55 4.35 2.61
N VAL A 116 -10.74 3.96 3.09
CA VAL A 116 -11.21 2.57 3.07
C VAL A 116 -12.30 2.48 2.00
N PRO A 117 -11.96 2.01 0.78
CA PRO A 117 -12.87 2.11 -0.36
C PRO A 117 -13.99 1.07 -0.34
N TYR A 118 -13.76 -0.06 0.31
CA TYR A 118 -14.74 -1.15 0.39
C TYR A 118 -14.41 -2.07 1.57
N ARG A 119 -15.38 -2.88 1.94
CA ARG A 119 -15.20 -3.92 2.96
C ARG A 119 -15.50 -5.29 2.35
N VAL A 120 -14.86 -6.32 2.88
CA VAL A 120 -15.08 -7.70 2.46
C VAL A 120 -15.55 -8.58 3.61
#